data_6b330349b1707edebf976a7b0f39149f
#
_entry.id   6b330349b1707edebf976a7b0f39149f
#
_cell.length_a   1.000
_cell.length_b   1.000
_cell.length_c   1.000
_cell.angle_alpha   90.00
_cell.angle_beta   90.00
_cell.angle_gamma   90.00
#
_symmetry.space_group_name_H-M   'P 1'
#
loop_
_entity.id
_entity.type
_entity.pdbx_description
1 polymer ?
#
loop_
_entity_poly.entity_id
_entity_poly.type
_entity_poly.pdbx_seq_one_letter_code
_entity_poly.pdbx_strand_id
1 'polypeptide(L)'
;MNIDSREHYYYRRVYLSAVRFIDYLSTLPQFDGKNLYVCGGSQGGALSIAMAVLSPKVTAIEAFFPALADQEAYLHGRAGGWPHYFYFHKDDEDIHDIAKVVRYYDTANFARLLHRPIFMSFGLADLTCAPTCTYSTWNAIPSPDKKLVITPQVGHWRKLDVWDQGWKWMLSHKQ
;
A
#
# COMPACT_ATOMS: atom_id res chain seq x y z
N MET A 1 -14.74 3.98 -13.31
CA MET A 1 -14.15 3.72 -11.98
C MET A 1 -15.06 4.13 -10.82
N ASN A 2 -16.12 4.90 -11.08
CA ASN A 2 -17.05 5.48 -10.09
C ASN A 2 -16.27 6.21 -8.98
N ILE A 3 -15.30 7.02 -9.39
CA ILE A 3 -14.37 7.73 -8.51
C ILE A 3 -15.02 8.91 -7.79
N ASP A 4 -16.22 9.26 -8.21
CA ASP A 4 -17.10 10.30 -7.68
C ASP A 4 -17.88 9.88 -6.42
N SER A 5 -17.87 8.59 -6.08
CA SER A 5 -18.63 8.04 -4.97
C SER A 5 -17.79 7.09 -4.11
N ARG A 6 -17.67 7.41 -2.83
CA ARG A 6 -16.99 6.56 -1.85
C ARG A 6 -17.58 5.15 -1.79
N GLU A 7 -18.89 5.03 -1.87
CA GLU A 7 -19.62 3.77 -1.77
C GLU A 7 -19.49 2.92 -3.03
N HIS A 8 -19.30 3.55 -4.19
CA HIS A 8 -19.27 2.89 -5.49
C HIS A 8 -17.86 2.81 -6.10
N TYR A 9 -16.88 3.48 -5.52
CA TYR A 9 -15.52 3.48 -6.04
C TYR A 9 -14.98 2.05 -6.17
N TYR A 10 -14.32 1.77 -7.30
CA TYR A 10 -13.79 0.46 -7.64
C TYR A 10 -12.97 -0.17 -6.51
N TYR A 11 -12.09 0.59 -5.86
CA TYR A 11 -11.22 0.09 -4.80
C TYR A 11 -11.94 -0.35 -3.53
N ARG A 12 -13.15 0.13 -3.27
CA ARG A 12 -13.98 -0.42 -2.19
C ARG A 12 -14.21 -1.91 -2.36
N ARG A 13 -14.55 -2.34 -3.59
CA ARG A 13 -14.78 -3.77 -3.89
C ARG A 13 -13.48 -4.55 -3.79
N VAL A 14 -12.37 -4.01 -4.28
CA VAL A 14 -11.06 -4.65 -4.19
C VAL A 14 -10.67 -4.90 -2.74
N TYR A 15 -10.77 -3.89 -1.88
CA TYR A 15 -10.41 -4.03 -0.46
C TYR A 15 -11.34 -5.01 0.27
N LEU A 16 -12.65 -4.91 0.05
CA LEU A 16 -13.61 -5.85 0.63
C LEU A 16 -13.37 -7.30 0.18
N SER A 17 -13.05 -7.50 -1.11
CA SER A 17 -12.73 -8.83 -1.63
C SER A 17 -11.46 -9.40 -0.99
N ALA A 18 -10.43 -8.58 -0.82
CA ALA A 18 -9.19 -9.00 -0.17
C ALA A 18 -9.39 -9.35 1.32
N VAL A 19 -10.19 -8.56 2.06
CA VAL A 19 -10.56 -8.89 3.44
C VAL A 19 -11.32 -10.22 3.50
N ARG A 20 -12.31 -10.42 2.60
CA ARG A 20 -13.05 -11.70 2.52
C ARG A 20 -12.16 -12.88 2.17
N PHE A 21 -11.16 -12.65 1.33
CA PHE A 21 -10.19 -13.70 1.02
C PHE A 21 -9.33 -14.07 2.24
N ILE A 22 -8.89 -13.10 3.03
CA ILE A 22 -8.20 -13.34 4.30
C ILE A 22 -9.10 -14.10 5.28
N ASP A 23 -10.37 -13.73 5.38
CA ASP A 23 -11.34 -14.44 6.22
C ASP A 23 -11.48 -15.90 5.79
N TYR A 24 -11.60 -16.15 4.48
CA TYR A 24 -11.65 -17.50 3.93
C TYR A 24 -10.37 -18.29 4.23
N LEU A 25 -9.19 -17.74 3.96
CA LEU A 25 -7.91 -18.42 4.25
C LEU A 25 -7.81 -18.83 5.73
N SER A 26 -8.36 -18.01 6.61
CA SER A 26 -8.35 -18.28 8.06
C SER A 26 -9.27 -19.41 8.49
N THR A 27 -10.13 -19.91 7.60
CA THR A 27 -11.00 -21.09 7.87
C THR A 27 -10.38 -22.39 7.39
N LEU A 28 -9.28 -22.32 6.63
CA LEU A 28 -8.65 -23.51 6.05
C LEU A 28 -7.95 -24.35 7.14
N PRO A 29 -8.02 -25.67 7.07
CA PRO A 29 -7.34 -26.56 8.04
C PRO A 29 -5.82 -26.39 8.08
N GLN A 30 -5.23 -25.85 7.01
CA GLN A 30 -3.78 -25.61 6.89
C GLN A 30 -3.34 -24.33 7.61
N PHE A 31 -4.27 -23.45 7.98
CA PHE A 31 -3.93 -22.23 8.71
C PHE A 31 -3.62 -22.56 10.16
N ASP A 32 -2.48 -22.14 10.66
CA ASP A 32 -2.03 -22.41 12.03
C ASP A 32 -2.74 -21.57 13.11
N GLY A 33 -3.67 -20.71 12.71
CA GLY A 33 -4.44 -19.83 13.60
C GLY A 33 -3.68 -18.55 14.04
N LYS A 34 -2.43 -18.37 13.63
CA LYS A 34 -1.54 -17.31 14.15
C LYS A 34 -0.83 -16.52 13.07
N ASN A 35 -0.25 -17.19 12.07
CA ASN A 35 0.72 -16.60 11.16
C ASN A 35 0.12 -16.37 9.78
N LEU A 36 -0.33 -15.15 9.51
CA LEU A 36 -0.81 -14.73 8.21
C LEU A 36 -0.02 -13.53 7.72
N TYR A 37 0.75 -13.73 6.66
CA TYR A 37 1.58 -12.70 6.06
C TYR A 37 0.97 -12.23 4.74
N VAL A 38 1.09 -10.94 4.46
CA VAL A 38 0.70 -10.38 3.17
C VAL A 38 1.87 -9.66 2.54
N CYS A 39 2.09 -9.90 1.25
CA CYS A 39 3.17 -9.28 0.52
C CYS A 39 2.73 -8.88 -0.89
N GLY A 40 3.35 -7.85 -1.43
CA GLY A 40 3.08 -7.42 -2.78
C GLY A 40 3.89 -6.22 -3.23
N GLY A 41 3.92 -6.03 -4.56
CA GLY A 41 4.52 -4.87 -5.20
C GLY A 41 3.48 -4.00 -5.89
N SER A 42 3.74 -2.71 -6.02
CA SER A 42 2.86 -1.76 -6.69
C SER A 42 1.46 -1.75 -6.08
N GLN A 43 0.43 -2.05 -6.82
CA GLN A 43 -0.93 -2.21 -6.31
C GLN A 43 -1.01 -3.28 -5.20
N GLY A 44 -0.26 -4.39 -5.33
CA GLY A 44 -0.16 -5.40 -4.29
C GLY A 44 0.47 -4.88 -3.00
N GLY A 45 1.45 -3.98 -3.09
CA GLY A 45 2.04 -3.29 -1.93
C GLY A 45 1.03 -2.40 -1.21
N ALA A 46 0.22 -1.66 -1.97
CA ALA A 46 -0.89 -0.88 -1.44
C ALA A 46 -1.91 -1.76 -0.72
N LEU A 47 -2.30 -2.88 -1.36
CA LEU A 47 -3.23 -3.85 -0.77
C LEU A 47 -2.66 -4.49 0.49
N SER A 48 -1.36 -4.80 0.54
CA SER A 48 -0.72 -5.35 1.74
C SER A 48 -0.87 -4.40 2.93
N ILE A 49 -0.63 -3.11 2.75
CA ILE A 49 -0.81 -2.08 3.79
C ILE A 49 -2.28 -1.99 4.20
N ALA A 50 -3.19 -1.90 3.22
CA ALA A 50 -4.63 -1.80 3.51
C ALA A 50 -5.13 -3.04 4.26
N MET A 51 -4.72 -4.25 3.87
CA MET A 51 -5.14 -5.49 4.52
C MET A 51 -4.64 -5.62 5.95
N ALA A 52 -3.42 -5.18 6.24
CA ALA A 52 -2.89 -5.19 7.60
C ALA A 52 -3.60 -4.21 8.55
N VAL A 53 -4.23 -3.18 7.99
CA VAL A 53 -5.09 -2.23 8.75
C VAL A 53 -6.51 -2.78 8.89
N LEU A 54 -7.08 -3.35 7.84
CA LEU A 54 -8.47 -3.78 7.79
C LEU A 54 -8.71 -5.17 8.40
N SER A 55 -7.67 -6.00 8.53
CA SER A 55 -7.79 -7.34 9.10
C SER A 55 -6.84 -7.54 10.28
N PRO A 56 -7.34 -7.81 11.48
CA PRO A 56 -6.51 -8.09 12.65
C PRO A 56 -5.74 -9.41 12.54
N LYS A 57 -6.06 -10.26 11.58
CA LYS A 57 -5.44 -11.56 11.34
C LYS A 57 -4.05 -11.46 10.69
N VAL A 58 -3.73 -10.33 10.05
CA VAL A 58 -2.43 -10.12 9.43
C VAL A 58 -1.36 -9.94 10.50
N THR A 59 -0.30 -10.74 10.43
CA THR A 59 0.81 -10.76 11.40
C THR A 59 1.90 -9.76 11.04
N ALA A 60 2.40 -9.82 9.80
CA ALA A 60 3.42 -8.92 9.28
C ALA A 60 3.25 -8.76 7.76
N ILE A 61 3.82 -7.68 7.21
CA ILE A 61 3.67 -7.36 5.80
C ILE A 61 5.00 -7.01 5.13
N GLU A 62 5.02 -7.24 3.82
CA GLU A 62 6.07 -6.79 2.93
C GLU A 62 5.44 -5.99 1.77
N ALA A 63 5.82 -4.73 1.65
CA ALA A 63 5.29 -3.82 0.64
C ALA A 63 6.40 -3.24 -0.23
N PHE A 64 6.41 -3.54 -1.53
CA PHE A 64 7.33 -2.97 -2.50
C PHE A 64 6.67 -1.84 -3.26
N PHE A 65 7.35 -0.69 -3.36
CA PHE A 65 6.93 0.45 -4.17
C PHE A 65 5.39 0.61 -4.25
N PRO A 66 4.70 0.78 -3.10
CA PRO A 66 3.24 0.74 -3.04
C PRO A 66 2.61 1.82 -3.92
N ALA A 67 1.62 1.41 -4.72
CA ALA A 67 0.79 2.32 -5.52
C ALA A 67 -0.31 2.98 -4.68
N LEU A 68 -1.19 3.75 -5.31
CA LEU A 68 -2.33 4.43 -4.67
C LEU A 68 -1.93 5.34 -3.49
N ALA A 69 -0.69 5.80 -3.47
CA ALA A 69 -0.10 6.53 -2.36
C ALA A 69 0.00 8.02 -2.67
N ASP A 70 -0.47 8.87 -1.74
CA ASP A 70 -0.39 10.34 -1.85
C ASP A 70 -0.81 10.84 -3.25
N GLN A 71 -1.94 10.30 -3.74
CA GLN A 71 -2.37 10.49 -5.12
C GLN A 71 -2.66 11.96 -5.44
N GLU A 72 -3.21 12.70 -4.48
CA GLU A 72 -3.52 14.12 -4.63
C GLU A 72 -2.29 15.05 -4.53
N ALA A 73 -1.07 14.51 -4.34
CA ALA A 73 0.17 15.29 -4.32
C ALA A 73 0.34 16.17 -5.58
N TYR A 74 -0.20 15.73 -6.72
CA TYR A 74 -0.23 16.52 -7.96
C TYR A 74 -0.98 17.85 -7.82
N LEU A 75 -2.02 17.93 -7.00
CA LEU A 75 -2.75 19.17 -6.71
C LEU A 75 -1.92 20.14 -5.84
N HIS A 76 -0.80 19.65 -5.28
CA HIS A 76 0.11 20.40 -4.41
C HIS A 76 1.51 20.55 -5.00
N GLY A 77 1.65 20.41 -6.32
CA GLY A 77 2.93 20.61 -7.04
C GLY A 77 3.98 19.53 -6.78
N ARG A 78 3.58 18.33 -6.29
CA ARG A 78 4.46 17.19 -6.06
C ARG A 78 4.05 16.00 -6.91
N ALA A 79 4.98 15.08 -7.20
CA ALA A 79 4.65 13.84 -7.85
C ALA A 79 3.89 12.93 -6.87
N GLY A 80 2.71 12.45 -7.29
CA GLY A 80 1.89 11.46 -6.60
C GLY A 80 2.09 10.06 -7.17
N GLY A 81 1.49 9.06 -6.53
CA GLY A 81 1.55 7.67 -6.95
C GLY A 81 0.60 7.33 -8.09
N TRP A 82 0.84 6.16 -8.69
CA TRP A 82 -0.10 5.56 -9.63
C TRP A 82 -1.52 5.45 -9.00
N PRO A 83 -2.60 5.72 -9.78
CA PRO A 83 -2.72 5.75 -11.24
C PRO A 83 -2.52 7.14 -11.89
N HIS A 84 -1.97 8.12 -11.21
CA HIS A 84 -1.73 9.47 -11.72
C HIS A 84 -3.00 10.23 -12.14
N TYR A 85 -4.16 9.86 -11.60
CA TYR A 85 -5.44 10.45 -11.95
C TYR A 85 -5.39 11.99 -11.85
N PHE A 86 -4.91 12.51 -10.72
CA PHE A 86 -4.83 13.95 -10.48
C PHE A 86 -3.78 14.68 -11.35
N TYR A 87 -2.84 13.97 -11.95
CA TYR A 87 -1.93 14.56 -12.94
C TYR A 87 -2.67 14.87 -14.25
N PHE A 88 -3.51 13.94 -14.71
CA PHE A 88 -4.23 14.08 -15.99
C PHE A 88 -5.50 14.91 -15.87
N HIS A 89 -6.07 15.06 -14.69
CA HIS A 89 -7.37 15.66 -14.41
C HIS A 89 -7.31 16.87 -13.47
N LYS A 90 -6.12 17.44 -13.26
CA LYS A 90 -5.91 18.53 -12.27
C LYS A 90 -6.73 19.79 -12.52
N ASP A 91 -7.15 20.01 -13.75
CA ASP A 91 -7.90 21.19 -14.19
C ASP A 91 -9.42 20.91 -14.29
N ASP A 92 -9.90 19.71 -13.94
CA ASP A 92 -11.31 19.36 -13.93
C ASP A 92 -12.03 20.07 -12.77
N GLU A 93 -13.24 20.57 -13.01
CA GLU A 93 -14.01 21.37 -12.03
C GLU A 93 -14.32 20.60 -10.73
N ASP A 94 -14.53 19.29 -10.80
CA ASP A 94 -14.89 18.41 -9.71
C ASP A 94 -13.68 17.76 -9.00
N ILE A 95 -12.45 18.10 -9.41
CA ILE A 95 -11.23 17.41 -8.96
C ILE A 95 -11.07 17.38 -7.43
N HIS A 96 -11.48 18.45 -6.73
CA HIS A 96 -11.42 18.52 -5.29
C HIS A 96 -12.47 17.64 -4.58
N ASP A 97 -13.61 17.41 -5.21
CA ASP A 97 -14.62 16.47 -4.69
C ASP A 97 -14.18 15.03 -4.90
N ILE A 98 -13.58 14.74 -6.04
CA ILE A 98 -12.94 13.45 -6.32
C ILE A 98 -11.81 13.18 -5.29
N ALA A 99 -11.01 14.17 -4.96
CA ALA A 99 -9.96 14.03 -3.95
C ALA A 99 -10.52 13.61 -2.58
N LYS A 100 -11.67 14.14 -2.17
CA LYS A 100 -12.35 13.73 -0.93
C LYS A 100 -12.72 12.24 -0.93
N VAL A 101 -13.09 11.68 -2.07
CA VAL A 101 -13.39 10.25 -2.23
C VAL A 101 -12.10 9.43 -2.21
N VAL A 102 -11.10 9.81 -2.99
CA VAL A 102 -9.86 9.06 -3.14
C VAL A 102 -9.09 8.94 -1.84
N ARG A 103 -9.13 9.96 -0.97
CA ARG A 103 -8.51 9.93 0.38
C ARG A 103 -8.89 8.72 1.22
N TYR A 104 -10.09 8.18 1.05
CA TYR A 104 -10.55 6.98 1.78
C TYR A 104 -9.84 5.69 1.33
N TYR A 105 -9.17 5.73 0.18
CA TYR A 105 -8.53 4.58 -0.47
C TYR A 105 -7.03 4.79 -0.69
N ASP A 106 -6.51 5.93 -0.25
CA ASP A 106 -5.11 6.29 -0.39
C ASP A 106 -4.23 5.51 0.59
N THR A 107 -3.16 4.92 0.07
CA THR A 107 -2.24 4.08 0.83
C THR A 107 -1.54 4.85 1.95
N ALA A 108 -1.20 6.12 1.75
CA ALA A 108 -0.57 6.94 2.80
C ALA A 108 -1.54 7.20 3.96
N ASN A 109 -2.85 7.27 3.69
CA ASN A 109 -3.85 7.40 4.74
C ASN A 109 -4.07 6.09 5.50
N PHE A 110 -4.06 4.93 4.84
CA PHE A 110 -4.03 3.64 5.53
C PHE A 110 -2.77 3.48 6.37
N ALA A 111 -1.62 3.90 5.85
CA ALA A 111 -0.35 3.79 6.55
C ALA A 111 -0.36 4.46 7.93
N ARG A 112 -1.13 5.54 8.15
CA ARG A 112 -1.31 6.19 9.45
C ARG A 112 -1.94 5.30 10.52
N LEU A 113 -2.62 4.24 10.11
CA LEU A 113 -3.31 3.30 10.99
C LEU A 113 -2.57 1.97 11.12
N LEU A 114 -1.40 1.85 10.48
CA LEU A 114 -0.65 0.60 10.43
C LEU A 114 0.24 0.42 11.65
N HIS A 115 -0.14 -0.48 12.54
CA HIS A 115 0.61 -0.86 13.74
C HIS A 115 1.29 -2.24 13.63
N ARG A 116 1.10 -2.94 12.51
CA ARG A 116 1.73 -4.25 12.26
C ARG A 116 3.17 -4.08 11.80
N PRO A 117 4.04 -5.07 12.06
CA PRO A 117 5.38 -5.11 11.48
C PRO A 117 5.36 -4.99 9.97
N ILE A 118 6.21 -4.11 9.42
CA ILE A 118 6.31 -3.87 7.98
C ILE A 118 7.75 -3.81 7.48
N PHE A 119 8.04 -4.61 6.45
CA PHE A 119 9.19 -4.40 5.58
C PHE A 119 8.75 -3.66 4.33
N MET A 120 9.39 -2.54 4.02
CA MET A 120 9.06 -1.74 2.84
C MET A 120 10.30 -1.49 2.00
N SER A 121 10.15 -1.53 0.68
CA SER A 121 11.25 -1.22 -0.24
C SER A 121 10.76 -0.49 -1.48
N PHE A 122 11.59 0.41 -2.01
CA PHE A 122 11.35 1.10 -3.28
C PHE A 122 12.64 1.62 -3.91
N GLY A 123 12.57 1.94 -5.19
CA GLY A 123 13.65 2.52 -5.97
C GLY A 123 13.55 4.04 -6.08
N LEU A 124 14.68 4.74 -6.05
CA LEU A 124 14.68 6.20 -6.23
C LEU A 124 14.49 6.64 -7.68
N ALA A 125 14.65 5.72 -8.64
CA ALA A 125 14.38 5.95 -10.06
C ALA A 125 12.97 5.52 -10.50
N ASP A 126 12.06 5.27 -9.55
CA ASP A 126 10.68 4.86 -9.85
C ASP A 126 9.86 6.07 -10.31
N LEU A 127 9.41 6.02 -11.58
CA LEU A 127 8.54 7.04 -12.18
C LEU A 127 7.05 6.66 -12.14
N THR A 128 6.72 5.41 -11.78
CA THR A 128 5.35 4.93 -11.66
C THR A 128 4.79 5.18 -10.26
N CYS A 129 5.54 4.77 -9.23
CA CYS A 129 5.24 5.09 -7.85
C CYS A 129 6.37 5.98 -7.32
N ALA A 130 6.27 7.28 -7.61
CA ALA A 130 7.34 8.24 -7.34
C ALA A 130 7.87 8.13 -5.89
N PRO A 131 9.19 8.25 -5.67
CA PRO A 131 9.75 8.19 -4.32
C PRO A 131 9.08 9.13 -3.32
N THR A 132 8.63 10.30 -3.77
CA THR A 132 7.90 11.27 -2.93
C THR A 132 6.66 10.66 -2.29
N CYS A 133 5.83 9.97 -3.07
CA CYS A 133 4.61 9.34 -2.55
C CYS A 133 4.91 8.12 -1.68
N THR A 134 5.97 7.37 -2.00
CA THR A 134 6.40 6.22 -1.20
C THR A 134 6.99 6.65 0.15
N TYR A 135 7.77 7.73 0.17
CA TYR A 135 8.21 8.34 1.43
C TYR A 135 7.05 8.92 2.24
N SER A 136 6.05 9.52 1.59
CA SER A 136 4.82 9.97 2.27
C SER A 136 4.16 8.82 3.01
N THR A 137 4.03 7.65 2.37
CA THR A 137 3.53 6.43 2.99
C THR A 137 4.40 5.96 4.16
N TRP A 138 5.72 5.84 3.94
CA TRP A 138 6.66 5.39 4.98
C TRP A 138 6.65 6.26 6.22
N ASN A 139 6.68 7.57 6.04
CA ASN A 139 6.70 8.53 7.13
C ASN A 139 5.39 8.53 7.94
N ALA A 140 4.28 8.14 7.32
CA ALA A 140 2.98 8.05 7.97
C ALA A 140 2.83 6.82 8.89
N ILE A 141 3.65 5.77 8.72
CA ILE A 141 3.53 4.53 9.48
C ILE A 141 3.94 4.71 10.95
N PRO A 142 3.03 4.55 11.92
CA PRO A 142 3.34 4.65 13.34
C PRO A 142 3.97 3.39 13.95
N SER A 143 3.93 2.26 13.26
CA SER A 143 4.52 1.01 13.77
C SER A 143 5.98 1.22 14.18
N PRO A 144 6.39 0.85 15.40
CA PRO A 144 7.80 0.90 15.83
C PRO A 144 8.63 -0.18 15.14
N ASP A 145 7.98 -1.25 14.68
CA ASP A 145 8.61 -2.39 14.03
C ASP A 145 8.47 -2.25 12.51
N LYS A 146 9.32 -1.40 11.94
CA LYS A 146 9.34 -1.13 10.51
C LYS A 146 10.76 -1.06 9.96
N LYS A 147 10.96 -1.68 8.80
CA LYS A 147 12.24 -1.70 8.09
C LYS A 147 12.10 -1.17 6.67
N LEU A 148 12.96 -0.24 6.30
CA LEU A 148 13.02 0.33 4.96
C LEU A 148 14.31 -0.07 4.25
N VAL A 149 14.18 -0.53 3.00
CA VAL A 149 15.31 -0.74 2.08
C VAL A 149 15.11 0.10 0.83
N ILE A 150 16.06 1.00 0.57
CA ILE A 150 16.03 1.86 -0.62
C ILE A 150 17.03 1.32 -1.64
N THR A 151 16.63 1.28 -2.90
CA THR A 151 17.45 0.84 -4.04
C THR A 151 17.67 2.02 -4.99
N PRO A 152 18.75 2.83 -4.83
CA PRO A 152 18.87 4.15 -5.47
C PRO A 152 18.75 4.15 -7.00
N GLN A 153 19.25 3.14 -7.67
CA GLN A 153 19.29 3.06 -9.15
C GLN A 153 18.15 2.22 -9.76
N VAL A 154 17.19 1.80 -8.94
CA VAL A 154 16.08 0.93 -9.38
C VAL A 154 14.85 1.77 -9.62
N GLY A 155 14.15 1.48 -10.72
CA GLY A 155 12.83 2.04 -11.04
C GLY A 155 11.70 1.22 -10.40
N HIS A 156 10.59 1.08 -11.12
CA HIS A 156 9.41 0.31 -10.68
C HIS A 156 9.69 -1.19 -10.75
N TRP A 157 10.63 -1.65 -9.97
CA TRP A 157 11.13 -3.02 -10.02
C TRP A 157 11.56 -3.53 -8.64
N ARG A 158 11.41 -4.83 -8.43
CA ARG A 158 11.83 -5.53 -7.21
C ARG A 158 13.13 -6.32 -7.46
N LYS A 159 14.15 -6.05 -6.66
CA LYS A 159 15.36 -6.89 -6.64
C LYS A 159 15.12 -8.18 -5.87
N LEU A 160 15.68 -9.30 -6.38
CA LEU A 160 15.52 -10.60 -5.74
C LEU A 160 16.12 -10.65 -4.34
N ASP A 161 17.31 -10.07 -4.17
CA ASP A 161 17.98 -10.01 -2.87
C ASP A 161 17.21 -9.20 -1.84
N VAL A 162 16.50 -8.14 -2.25
CA VAL A 162 15.63 -7.34 -1.37
C VAL A 162 14.35 -8.12 -1.04
N TRP A 163 13.82 -8.87 -2.00
CA TRP A 163 12.71 -9.79 -1.76
C TRP A 163 13.06 -10.83 -0.68
N ASP A 164 14.21 -11.47 -0.81
CA ASP A 164 14.66 -12.47 0.16
C ASP A 164 14.87 -11.86 1.56
N GLN A 165 15.37 -10.62 1.62
CA GLN A 165 15.49 -9.89 2.89
C GLN A 165 14.13 -9.65 3.54
N GLY A 166 13.14 -9.20 2.77
CA GLY A 166 11.79 -8.95 3.26
C GLY A 166 11.10 -10.23 3.73
N TRP A 167 11.23 -11.29 2.95
CA TRP A 167 10.69 -12.61 3.32
C TRP A 167 11.27 -13.13 4.63
N LYS A 168 12.61 -13.10 4.78
CA LYS A 168 13.29 -13.48 6.02
C LYS A 168 12.86 -12.61 7.19
N TRP A 169 12.68 -11.32 6.95
CA TRP A 169 12.23 -10.38 7.96
C TRP A 169 10.79 -10.67 8.41
N MET A 170 9.86 -10.94 7.48
CA MET A 170 8.49 -11.35 7.85
C MET A 170 8.50 -12.64 8.67
N LEU A 171 9.28 -13.65 8.27
CA LEU A 171 9.37 -14.92 8.99
C LEU A 171 9.97 -14.79 10.39
N SER A 172 10.79 -13.77 10.65
CA SER A 172 11.30 -13.51 12.01
C SER A 172 10.21 -13.05 12.99
N HIS A 173 9.01 -12.68 12.48
CA HIS A 173 7.83 -12.32 13.27
C HIS A 173 6.85 -13.50 13.45
N LYS A 174 7.30 -14.72 13.18
CA LYS A 174 6.51 -15.93 13.43
C LYS A 174 6.22 -16.08 14.93
N GLN A 175 4.94 -16.31 15.24
CA GLN A 175 4.41 -16.52 16.60
C GLN A 175 4.30 -18.01 16.93
#